data_15982349c81a4f356078f763dd152957
#
_entry.id   15982349c81a4f356078f763dd152957
#
_cell.length_a   1.000
_cell.length_b   1.000
_cell.length_c   1.000
_cell.angle_alpha   90.00
_cell.angle_beta   90.00
_cell.angle_gamma   90.00
#
_symmetry.space_group_name_H-M   'P 1'
#
loop_
_entity.id
_entity.type
_entity.pdbx_description
1 polymer ?
#
loop_
_entity_poly.entity_id
_entity_poly.type
_entity_poly.pdbx_seq_one_letter_code
_entity_poly.pdbx_strand_id
1 'polypeptide(L)'
;MDFEANLQDGYGVDWPIRYEDIAPWYDYVERTIGISGQAEGLPQLPDGIFQPPMDMNVIEKRLKERVEATFPERTVTIGRTATITEAIGDRAACHYCGRCDRGCSTGSYYSTQSVALPAARASGNLTIRPHSLVHRVLYDAERDRASGVAVIDTETGESHEFYARIIFLCASSMNTARIMLLSESNRFPHGIANDSGALGHYLMDHHYHVGARADFEGYEDRYYQGRRPNGIYIPRFRNISPATRHPEFVRGYGFQGGASRRSWGRGNSLSGFGASFKHSLRKPGRWTMSLGGFGETLPREDNYCELDDSVTDAYGLPGLRFHVTRDANDLAMRRDMMATAVEMFEAAGAVEIRPYDDVEDAPGLGNHEMGAARMGRDPETSVLNAHNQCHAVPNLFVTDGACMTSSACQNPSLTYMAITARACDYAVRAVNDGRI
;
A
#
# COMPACT_ATOMS: atom_id res chain seq x y z
N MET A 1 -7.68 12.86 9.53
CA MET A 1 -8.79 12.37 8.68
C MET A 1 -8.78 10.85 8.64
N ASP A 2 -7.80 10.17 8.05
CA ASP A 2 -7.85 8.71 7.83
C ASP A 2 -7.83 7.90 9.13
N PHE A 3 -7.09 8.36 10.17
CA PHE A 3 -7.09 7.78 11.52
C PHE A 3 -8.36 8.10 12.36
N GLU A 4 -9.37 8.71 11.77
CA GLU A 4 -10.66 9.02 12.38
C GLU A 4 -11.82 8.63 11.46
N ALA A 5 -11.53 8.02 10.32
CA ALA A 5 -12.51 7.75 9.29
C ALA A 5 -13.67 6.89 9.80
N ASN A 6 -13.36 5.81 10.53
CA ASN A 6 -14.38 4.93 11.12
C ASN A 6 -15.24 5.65 12.17
N LEU A 7 -14.65 6.56 12.95
CA LEU A 7 -15.38 7.39 13.90
C LEU A 7 -16.33 8.37 13.20
N GLN A 8 -15.87 8.98 12.10
CA GLN A 8 -16.62 10.00 11.38
C GLN A 8 -17.84 9.46 10.64
N ASP A 9 -17.74 8.27 10.07
CA ASP A 9 -18.84 7.68 9.29
C ASP A 9 -19.53 6.49 9.96
N GLY A 10 -19.05 6.08 11.15
CA GLY A 10 -19.70 5.03 11.96
C GLY A 10 -19.49 3.61 11.46
N TYR A 11 -18.49 3.38 10.60
CA TYR A 11 -18.14 2.04 10.13
C TYR A 11 -16.98 1.44 10.91
N GLY A 12 -17.14 0.19 11.36
CA GLY A 12 -16.10 -0.56 12.06
C GLY A 12 -15.80 0.02 13.46
N VAL A 13 -14.56 -0.18 13.92
CA VAL A 13 -14.07 0.34 15.20
C VAL A 13 -13.20 1.57 14.97
N ASP A 14 -13.18 2.49 15.92
CA ASP A 14 -12.30 3.67 15.85
C ASP A 14 -10.83 3.25 15.99
N TRP A 15 -9.94 3.94 15.27
CA TRP A 15 -8.51 3.76 15.43
C TRP A 15 -8.08 4.04 16.88
N PRO A 16 -7.20 3.22 17.47
CA PRO A 16 -6.69 3.49 18.81
C PRO A 16 -5.65 4.61 18.85
N ILE A 17 -5.22 5.10 17.70
CA ILE A 17 -4.24 6.18 17.50
C ILE A 17 -4.83 7.30 16.64
N ARG A 18 -4.17 8.47 16.66
CA ARG A 18 -4.46 9.64 15.83
C ARG A 18 -3.25 10.00 14.97
N TYR A 19 -3.44 10.93 14.03
CA TYR A 19 -2.35 11.36 13.16
C TYR A 19 -1.15 11.90 13.96
N GLU A 20 -1.39 12.64 15.02
CA GLU A 20 -0.37 13.22 15.91
C GLU A 20 0.50 12.14 16.58
N ASP A 21 -0.05 10.96 16.84
CA ASP A 21 0.68 9.84 17.44
C ASP A 21 1.66 9.19 16.47
N ILE A 22 1.42 9.30 15.15
CA ILE A 22 2.19 8.66 14.11
C ILE A 22 3.02 9.65 13.26
N ALA A 23 2.68 10.95 13.24
CA ALA A 23 3.35 11.96 12.44
C ALA A 23 4.87 12.01 12.65
N PRO A 24 5.42 11.95 13.91
CA PRO A 24 6.88 11.91 14.12
C PRO A 24 7.56 10.68 13.50
N TRP A 25 6.82 9.59 13.34
CA TRP A 25 7.32 8.35 12.75
C TRP A 25 7.29 8.39 11.22
N TYR A 26 6.32 9.10 10.63
CA TYR A 26 6.39 9.45 9.21
C TYR A 26 7.64 10.26 8.91
N ASP A 27 7.90 11.33 9.68
CA ASP A 27 9.10 12.14 9.55
C ASP A 27 10.40 11.33 9.68
N TYR A 28 10.43 10.42 10.65
CA TYR A 28 11.58 9.53 10.86
C TYR A 28 11.84 8.63 9.64
N VAL A 29 10.79 8.00 9.12
CA VAL A 29 10.90 7.10 7.96
C VAL A 29 11.26 7.90 6.70
N GLU A 30 10.60 9.04 6.45
CA GLU A 30 10.85 9.89 5.28
C GLU A 30 12.31 10.37 5.21
N ARG A 31 12.88 10.78 6.33
CA ARG A 31 14.32 11.12 6.40
C ARG A 31 15.22 9.92 6.16
N THR A 32 14.85 8.76 6.70
CA THR A 32 15.68 7.55 6.64
C THR A 32 15.73 6.95 5.25
N ILE A 33 14.58 6.84 4.58
CA ILE A 33 14.50 6.21 3.26
C ILE A 33 14.72 7.20 2.11
N GLY A 34 14.45 8.49 2.34
CA GLY A 34 14.50 9.56 1.35
C GLY A 34 13.26 9.56 0.46
N ILE A 35 12.34 10.49 0.72
CA ILE A 35 11.14 10.71 -0.09
C ILE A 35 11.32 11.99 -0.89
N SER A 36 11.12 11.94 -2.21
CA SER A 36 10.96 13.15 -3.02
C SER A 36 9.47 13.47 -3.19
N GLY A 37 9.12 14.74 -3.09
CA GLY A 37 7.72 15.16 -3.16
C GLY A 37 7.54 16.66 -3.06
N GLN A 38 6.30 17.10 -3.16
CA GLN A 38 5.88 18.49 -3.07
C GLN A 38 5.01 18.67 -1.82
N ALA A 39 5.31 19.70 -1.04
CA ALA A 39 4.44 20.18 0.03
C ALA A 39 3.32 21.03 -0.59
N GLU A 40 2.07 20.65 -0.35
CA GLU A 40 0.89 21.30 -0.95
C GLU A 40 0.01 22.01 0.10
N GLY A 41 0.28 21.82 1.39
CA GLY A 41 -0.48 22.42 2.49
C GLY A 41 -1.92 21.91 2.59
N LEU A 42 -2.21 20.70 2.13
CA LEU A 42 -3.55 20.12 2.08
C LEU A 42 -3.84 19.31 3.34
N PRO A 43 -4.96 19.56 4.06
CA PRO A 43 -5.26 18.84 5.29
C PRO A 43 -5.49 17.33 5.08
N GLN A 44 -6.00 16.91 3.92
CA GLN A 44 -6.19 15.51 3.56
C GLN A 44 -4.92 14.84 3.00
N LEU A 45 -3.84 15.58 2.80
CA LEU A 45 -2.54 15.08 2.37
C LEU A 45 -1.44 15.84 3.13
N PRO A 46 -1.26 15.58 4.43
CA PRO A 46 -0.30 16.30 5.26
C PRO A 46 1.08 16.34 4.64
N ASP A 47 1.75 17.46 4.79
CA ASP A 47 3.13 17.62 4.32
C ASP A 47 4.09 16.84 5.21
N GLY A 48 5.15 16.33 4.61
CA GLY A 48 6.21 15.57 5.25
C GLY A 48 7.59 16.16 4.99
N ILE A 49 8.62 15.37 5.26
CA ILE A 49 10.03 15.74 5.07
C ILE A 49 10.46 15.25 3.69
N PHE A 50 10.42 16.15 2.70
CA PHE A 50 10.70 15.79 1.31
C PHE A 50 12.02 16.34 0.81
N GLN A 51 12.68 15.56 -0.04
CA GLN A 51 13.67 16.06 -0.99
C GLN A 51 12.96 16.76 -2.15
N PRO A 52 13.67 17.58 -2.95
CA PRO A 52 13.09 18.27 -4.10
C PRO A 52 12.25 17.34 -4.98
N PRO A 53 11.08 17.78 -5.44
CA PRO A 53 10.20 16.95 -6.27
C PRO A 53 10.81 16.71 -7.65
N MET A 54 10.42 15.59 -8.27
CA MET A 54 10.70 15.37 -9.69
C MET A 54 9.79 16.22 -10.55
N ASP A 55 10.28 16.66 -11.72
CA ASP A 55 9.51 17.47 -12.65
C ASP A 55 8.37 16.73 -13.34
N MET A 56 7.24 17.39 -13.49
CA MET A 56 6.18 16.96 -14.39
C MET A 56 6.60 17.17 -15.85
N ASN A 57 6.17 16.25 -16.73
CA ASN A 57 6.34 16.47 -18.17
C ASN A 57 5.27 17.43 -18.73
N VAL A 58 5.38 17.75 -20.01
CA VAL A 58 4.54 18.77 -20.66
C VAL A 58 3.04 18.45 -20.60
N ILE A 59 2.66 17.18 -20.71
CA ILE A 59 1.25 16.78 -20.67
C ILE A 59 0.72 16.81 -19.24
N GLU A 60 1.52 16.39 -18.28
CA GLU A 60 1.14 16.45 -16.86
C GLU A 60 0.98 17.90 -16.38
N LYS A 61 1.87 18.82 -16.81
CA LYS A 61 1.74 20.27 -16.56
C LYS A 61 0.46 20.83 -17.18
N ARG A 62 0.12 20.41 -18.41
CA ARG A 62 -1.13 20.79 -19.06
C ARG A 62 -2.35 20.28 -18.30
N LEU A 63 -2.34 19.00 -17.87
CA LEU A 63 -3.43 18.47 -17.07
C LEU A 63 -3.61 19.29 -15.79
N LYS A 64 -2.51 19.53 -15.05
CA LYS A 64 -2.55 20.33 -13.81
C LYS A 64 -3.18 21.69 -14.06
N GLU A 65 -2.66 22.46 -15.03
CA GLU A 65 -3.17 23.79 -15.35
C GLU A 65 -4.67 23.79 -15.64
N ARG A 66 -5.15 22.84 -16.46
CA ARG A 66 -6.53 22.80 -16.88
C ARG A 66 -7.48 22.26 -15.82
N VAL A 67 -7.08 21.23 -15.11
CA VAL A 67 -7.89 20.67 -14.03
C VAL A 67 -8.08 21.66 -12.91
N GLU A 68 -7.00 22.29 -12.42
CA GLU A 68 -7.07 23.27 -11.33
C GLU A 68 -7.81 24.56 -11.71
N ALA A 69 -7.76 24.95 -12.99
CA ALA A 69 -8.57 26.08 -13.50
C ALA A 69 -10.06 25.76 -13.63
N THR A 70 -10.42 24.50 -13.93
CA THR A 70 -11.80 24.08 -14.14
C THR A 70 -12.46 23.60 -12.85
N PHE A 71 -11.69 22.94 -11.99
CA PHE A 71 -12.12 22.29 -10.75
C PHE A 71 -11.24 22.76 -9.58
N PRO A 72 -11.54 23.92 -8.97
CA PRO A 72 -10.67 24.51 -7.93
C PRO A 72 -10.45 23.62 -6.69
N GLU A 73 -11.34 22.65 -6.46
CA GLU A 73 -11.23 21.69 -5.36
C GLU A 73 -10.28 20.51 -5.64
N ARG A 74 -9.78 20.38 -6.88
CA ARG A 74 -8.91 19.26 -7.31
C ARG A 74 -7.48 19.76 -7.50
N THR A 75 -6.59 19.34 -6.64
CA THR A 75 -5.15 19.65 -6.74
C THR A 75 -4.45 18.53 -7.52
N VAL A 76 -3.64 18.90 -8.49
CA VAL A 76 -2.76 17.96 -9.22
C VAL A 76 -1.33 18.17 -8.77
N THR A 77 -0.75 17.20 -8.08
CA THR A 77 0.62 17.27 -7.59
C THR A 77 1.50 16.19 -8.20
N ILE A 78 2.81 16.33 -8.02
CA ILE A 78 3.74 15.24 -8.34
C ILE A 78 3.56 14.11 -7.33
N GLY A 79 3.58 12.86 -7.77
CA GLY A 79 3.50 11.73 -6.86
C GLY A 79 4.70 11.70 -5.89
N ARG A 80 4.44 11.58 -4.61
CA ARG A 80 5.48 11.33 -3.61
C ARG A 80 6.09 9.95 -3.82
N THR A 81 7.42 9.81 -3.72
CA THR A 81 8.09 8.55 -3.99
C THR A 81 9.35 8.36 -3.16
N ALA A 82 9.60 7.12 -2.74
CA ALA A 82 10.84 6.72 -2.10
C ALA A 82 12.01 6.62 -3.10
N THR A 83 12.22 7.70 -3.84
CA THR A 83 13.31 7.85 -4.82
C THR A 83 14.01 9.17 -4.57
N ILE A 84 15.27 9.10 -4.19
CA ILE A 84 16.04 10.29 -3.83
C ILE A 84 16.41 11.11 -5.05
N THR A 85 16.24 12.42 -4.95
CA THR A 85 16.66 13.42 -5.94
C THR A 85 17.95 14.13 -5.55
N GLU A 86 18.37 13.97 -4.30
CA GLU A 86 19.67 14.39 -3.77
C GLU A 86 20.33 13.19 -3.07
N ALA A 87 21.64 13.11 -3.09
CA ALA A 87 22.37 11.96 -2.52
C ALA A 87 22.15 11.82 -1.01
N ILE A 88 22.05 10.60 -0.52
CA ILE A 88 22.02 10.24 0.92
C ILE A 88 23.06 9.16 1.17
N GLY A 89 24.15 9.50 1.86
CA GLY A 89 25.27 8.58 2.06
C GLY A 89 25.81 8.07 0.72
N ASP A 90 25.89 6.76 0.57
CA ASP A 90 26.39 6.10 -0.66
C ASP A 90 25.31 5.98 -1.76
N ARG A 91 24.11 6.42 -1.51
CA ARG A 91 23.00 6.40 -2.49
C ARG A 91 23.08 7.65 -3.36
N ALA A 92 23.22 7.48 -4.67
CA ALA A 92 23.20 8.59 -5.62
C ALA A 92 21.78 9.02 -6.00
N ALA A 93 21.64 10.28 -6.40
CA ALA A 93 20.37 10.79 -6.93
C ALA A 93 19.88 10.01 -8.16
N CYS A 94 18.58 10.01 -8.38
CA CYS A 94 17.96 9.33 -9.51
C CYS A 94 18.46 9.94 -10.85
N HIS A 95 18.88 9.08 -11.78
CA HIS A 95 19.32 9.46 -13.13
C HIS A 95 18.30 9.08 -14.21
N TYR A 96 17.05 8.80 -13.84
CA TYR A 96 15.90 8.59 -14.75
C TYR A 96 16.07 7.45 -15.75
N CYS A 97 16.73 6.34 -15.38
CA CYS A 97 16.92 5.20 -16.26
C CYS A 97 15.65 4.35 -16.49
N GLY A 98 14.61 4.50 -15.65
CA GLY A 98 13.33 3.84 -15.77
C GLY A 98 13.34 2.34 -15.54
N ARG A 99 14.25 1.83 -14.72
CA ARG A 99 14.41 0.39 -14.38
C ARG A 99 14.13 0.07 -12.92
N CYS A 100 13.29 0.85 -12.25
CA CYS A 100 13.07 0.77 -10.81
C CYS A 100 12.56 -0.60 -10.34
N ASP A 101 11.69 -1.20 -11.11
CA ASP A 101 11.10 -2.53 -10.90
C ASP A 101 12.05 -3.72 -11.16
N ARG A 102 13.29 -3.45 -11.59
CA ARG A 102 14.34 -4.45 -11.84
C ARG A 102 15.57 -4.28 -10.94
N GLY A 103 15.43 -3.49 -9.89
CA GLY A 103 16.51 -3.09 -9.01
C GLY A 103 17.18 -1.78 -9.47
N CYS A 104 17.51 -0.93 -8.52
CA CYS A 104 18.14 0.36 -8.75
C CYS A 104 19.64 0.26 -8.50
N SER A 105 20.44 0.40 -9.56
CA SER A 105 21.91 0.26 -9.48
C SER A 105 22.59 1.37 -8.65
N THR A 106 21.93 2.51 -8.45
CA THR A 106 22.44 3.65 -7.67
C THR A 106 21.84 3.73 -6.27
N GLY A 107 20.94 2.80 -5.91
CA GLY A 107 20.23 2.86 -4.63
C GLY A 107 19.29 4.06 -4.47
N SER A 108 19.06 4.86 -5.53
CA SER A 108 18.18 6.02 -5.44
C SER A 108 16.73 5.62 -5.18
N TYR A 109 16.23 4.56 -5.81
CA TYR A 109 14.92 3.98 -5.50
C TYR A 109 15.04 3.05 -4.30
N TYR A 110 14.26 3.32 -3.26
CA TYR A 110 14.27 2.53 -2.02
C TYR A 110 13.71 1.13 -2.24
N SER A 111 14.41 0.17 -1.68
CA SER A 111 13.88 -1.15 -1.33
C SER A 111 14.58 -1.63 -0.05
N THR A 112 13.95 -2.53 0.68
CA THR A 112 14.56 -3.17 1.85
C THR A 112 15.93 -3.78 1.50
N GLN A 113 16.03 -4.43 0.34
CA GLN A 113 17.25 -5.07 -0.14
C GLN A 113 18.38 -4.07 -0.43
N SER A 114 18.05 -2.91 -1.00
CA SER A 114 19.06 -1.93 -1.42
C SER A 114 19.47 -0.96 -0.31
N VAL A 115 18.65 -0.77 0.72
CA VAL A 115 18.87 0.26 1.75
C VAL A 115 18.84 -0.30 3.16
N ALA A 116 17.72 -0.87 3.62
CA ALA A 116 17.55 -1.25 5.01
C ALA A 116 18.38 -2.48 5.40
N LEU A 117 18.42 -3.53 4.57
CA LEU A 117 19.19 -4.74 4.87
C LEU A 117 20.70 -4.52 4.90
N PRO A 118 21.33 -3.76 4.00
CA PRO A 118 22.74 -3.41 4.12
C PRO A 118 23.07 -2.69 5.42
N ALA A 119 22.25 -1.71 5.82
CA ALA A 119 22.43 -1.00 7.08
C ALA A 119 22.27 -1.91 8.30
N ALA A 120 21.25 -2.78 8.29
CA ALA A 120 21.02 -3.74 9.36
C ALA A 120 22.16 -4.77 9.46
N ARG A 121 22.69 -5.27 8.34
CA ARG A 121 23.87 -6.16 8.32
C ARG A 121 25.11 -5.48 8.90
N ALA A 122 25.32 -4.21 8.57
CA ALA A 122 26.48 -3.45 9.09
C ALA A 122 26.45 -3.29 10.61
N SER A 123 25.29 -3.38 11.25
CA SER A 123 25.17 -3.36 12.72
C SER A 123 25.74 -4.61 13.41
N GLY A 124 25.94 -5.72 12.68
CA GLY A 124 26.35 -7.01 13.24
C GLY A 124 25.26 -7.75 14.03
N ASN A 125 24.03 -7.20 14.12
CA ASN A 125 22.93 -7.74 14.92
C ASN A 125 21.83 -8.41 14.06
N LEU A 126 22.05 -8.59 12.77
CA LEU A 126 21.08 -9.19 11.85
C LEU A 126 21.48 -10.61 11.46
N THR A 127 20.58 -11.57 11.69
CA THR A 127 20.64 -12.90 11.09
C THR A 127 19.45 -13.05 10.12
N ILE A 128 19.72 -13.44 8.87
CA ILE A 128 18.69 -13.73 7.88
C ILE A 128 18.76 -15.22 7.54
N ARG A 129 17.65 -15.90 7.67
CA ARG A 129 17.50 -17.29 7.23
C ARG A 129 16.52 -17.33 6.04
N PRO A 130 17.02 -17.43 4.80
CA PRO A 130 16.17 -17.68 3.63
C PRO A 130 15.63 -19.11 3.66
N HIS A 131 14.80 -19.46 2.66
CA HIS A 131 14.20 -20.78 2.52
C HIS A 131 13.46 -21.27 3.77
N SER A 132 12.78 -20.33 4.46
CA SER A 132 12.16 -20.55 5.76
C SER A 132 10.70 -20.14 5.72
N LEU A 133 9.81 -21.12 5.59
CA LEU A 133 8.37 -20.91 5.66
C LEU A 133 7.93 -20.94 7.13
N VAL A 134 7.73 -19.76 7.71
CA VAL A 134 7.08 -19.66 9.03
C VAL A 134 5.60 -19.99 8.86
N HIS A 135 5.12 -20.98 9.57
CA HIS A 135 3.73 -21.43 9.45
C HIS A 135 2.90 -21.27 10.73
N ARG A 136 3.52 -21.11 11.88
CA ARG A 136 2.80 -20.84 13.14
C ARG A 136 3.69 -20.16 14.17
N VAL A 137 3.06 -19.44 15.10
CA VAL A 137 3.64 -18.94 16.35
C VAL A 137 3.49 -20.01 17.43
N LEU A 138 4.54 -20.27 18.18
CA LEU A 138 4.53 -21.18 19.33
C LEU A 138 4.08 -20.43 20.58
N TYR A 139 3.10 -20.96 21.29
CA TYR A 139 2.56 -20.38 22.52
C TYR A 139 2.98 -21.18 23.75
N ASP A 140 3.50 -20.51 24.76
CA ASP A 140 3.86 -21.06 26.06
C ASP A 140 2.74 -20.76 27.07
N ALA A 141 1.92 -21.77 27.36
CA ALA A 141 0.76 -21.65 28.27
C ALA A 141 1.14 -21.41 29.73
N GLU A 142 2.37 -21.80 30.16
CA GLU A 142 2.80 -21.59 31.54
C GLU A 142 3.20 -20.13 31.77
N ARG A 143 3.74 -19.50 30.73
CA ARG A 143 4.21 -18.11 30.77
C ARG A 143 3.23 -17.12 30.16
N ASP A 144 2.12 -17.59 29.59
CA ASP A 144 1.09 -16.82 28.89
C ASP A 144 1.68 -15.87 27.83
N ARG A 145 2.54 -16.42 26.95
CA ARG A 145 3.24 -15.63 25.94
C ARG A 145 3.67 -16.47 24.73
N ALA A 146 3.98 -15.80 23.63
CA ALA A 146 4.63 -16.46 22.50
C ALA A 146 6.08 -16.83 22.88
N SER A 147 6.50 -18.06 22.55
CA SER A 147 7.84 -18.55 22.80
C SER A 147 8.75 -18.48 21.57
N GLY A 148 8.17 -18.60 20.37
CA GLY A 148 8.93 -18.66 19.12
C GLY A 148 8.02 -18.89 17.91
N VAL A 149 8.63 -19.37 16.83
CA VAL A 149 7.93 -19.73 15.59
C VAL A 149 8.35 -21.10 15.10
N ALA A 150 7.40 -21.84 14.49
CA ALA A 150 7.69 -23.06 13.76
C ALA A 150 7.88 -22.75 12.28
N VAL A 151 8.90 -23.36 11.69
CA VAL A 151 9.40 -23.09 10.35
C VAL A 151 9.59 -24.39 9.59
N ILE A 152 9.19 -24.41 8.33
CA ILE A 152 9.57 -25.46 7.38
C ILE A 152 10.71 -24.94 6.52
N ASP A 153 11.82 -25.67 6.47
CA ASP A 153 12.88 -25.44 5.50
C ASP A 153 12.40 -25.85 4.11
N THR A 154 12.34 -24.89 3.18
CA THR A 154 11.73 -25.14 1.86
C THR A 154 12.64 -25.94 0.91
N GLU A 155 13.90 -26.15 1.24
CA GLU A 155 14.84 -26.95 0.46
C GLU A 155 14.87 -28.41 0.93
N THR A 156 14.76 -28.63 2.25
CA THR A 156 14.85 -29.99 2.84
C THR A 156 13.51 -30.58 3.24
N GLY A 157 12.50 -29.73 3.46
CA GLY A 157 11.19 -30.13 4.02
C GLY A 157 11.22 -30.36 5.54
N GLU A 158 12.36 -30.13 6.21
CA GLU A 158 12.49 -30.33 7.66
C GLU A 158 11.81 -29.23 8.45
N SER A 159 11.23 -29.59 9.59
CA SER A 159 10.63 -28.62 10.52
C SER A 159 11.63 -28.20 11.58
N HIS A 160 11.69 -26.89 11.87
CA HIS A 160 12.54 -26.27 12.85
C HIS A 160 11.75 -25.33 13.75
N GLU A 161 12.23 -25.08 14.96
CA GLU A 161 11.67 -24.07 15.87
C GLU A 161 12.74 -23.02 16.18
N PHE A 162 12.32 -21.74 16.19
CA PHE A 162 13.15 -20.61 16.57
C PHE A 162 12.51 -19.84 17.71
N TYR A 163 13.24 -19.63 18.78
CA TYR A 163 12.74 -19.02 20.00
C TYR A 163 13.17 -17.57 20.11
N ALA A 164 12.30 -16.70 20.61
CA ALA A 164 12.55 -15.27 20.75
C ALA A 164 11.77 -14.66 21.93
N ARG A 165 12.28 -13.56 22.48
CA ARG A 165 11.58 -12.80 23.52
C ARG A 165 10.43 -11.97 22.95
N ILE A 166 10.58 -11.47 21.73
CA ILE A 166 9.57 -10.68 21.00
C ILE A 166 9.44 -11.26 19.60
N ILE A 167 8.23 -11.29 19.08
CA ILE A 167 7.92 -11.73 17.72
C ILE A 167 7.16 -10.62 16.99
N PHE A 168 7.63 -10.26 15.80
CA PHE A 168 6.93 -9.39 14.86
C PHE A 168 6.48 -10.20 13.65
N LEU A 169 5.18 -10.18 13.35
CA LEU A 169 4.64 -10.71 12.10
C LEU A 169 4.52 -9.58 11.08
N CYS A 170 5.20 -9.76 9.95
CA CYS A 170 5.26 -8.81 8.84
C CYS A 170 5.19 -9.56 7.50
N ALA A 171 4.30 -10.55 7.41
CA ALA A 171 4.21 -11.49 6.29
C ALA A 171 3.20 -11.08 5.21
N SER A 172 2.75 -9.84 5.20
CA SER A 172 1.59 -9.27 4.54
C SER A 172 0.25 -9.68 5.18
N SER A 173 -0.81 -8.88 4.93
CA SER A 173 -2.10 -9.07 5.58
C SER A 173 -2.61 -10.51 5.54
N MET A 174 -2.64 -11.11 4.37
CA MET A 174 -3.16 -12.46 4.16
C MET A 174 -2.29 -13.54 4.82
N ASN A 175 -0.97 -13.48 4.64
CA ASN A 175 -0.08 -14.49 5.22
C ASN A 175 0.07 -14.33 6.73
N THR A 176 0.05 -13.12 7.26
CA THR A 176 0.00 -12.89 8.71
C THR A 176 -1.27 -13.48 9.31
N ALA A 177 -2.44 -13.26 8.68
CA ALA A 177 -3.68 -13.92 9.10
C ALA A 177 -3.57 -15.45 9.06
N ARG A 178 -3.01 -16.02 7.98
CA ARG A 178 -2.81 -17.48 7.86
C ARG A 178 -1.91 -18.01 8.97
N ILE A 179 -0.78 -17.38 9.25
CA ILE A 179 0.14 -17.78 10.31
C ILE A 179 -0.59 -17.76 11.67
N MET A 180 -1.33 -16.71 11.95
CA MET A 180 -2.05 -16.56 13.21
C MET A 180 -3.20 -17.59 13.34
N LEU A 181 -3.95 -17.84 12.27
CA LEU A 181 -5.00 -18.87 12.23
C LEU A 181 -4.44 -20.28 12.41
N LEU A 182 -3.31 -20.61 11.79
CA LEU A 182 -2.60 -21.90 11.96
C LEU A 182 -1.96 -22.06 13.36
N SER A 183 -1.89 -21.00 14.16
CA SER A 183 -1.26 -21.00 15.49
C SER A 183 -2.28 -21.36 16.59
N GLU A 184 -2.94 -22.50 16.40
CA GLU A 184 -3.91 -23.03 17.38
C GLU A 184 -3.23 -23.59 18.62
N SER A 185 -3.92 -23.49 19.74
CA SER A 185 -3.58 -24.12 21.04
C SER A 185 -4.82 -24.31 21.89
N ASN A 186 -4.70 -24.99 23.03
CA ASN A 186 -5.81 -25.12 23.99
C ASN A 186 -6.33 -23.75 24.47
N ARG A 187 -5.47 -22.71 24.53
CA ARG A 187 -5.85 -21.34 24.90
C ARG A 187 -6.51 -20.60 23.74
N PHE A 188 -6.05 -20.87 22.53
CA PHE A 188 -6.48 -20.20 21.30
C PHE A 188 -6.94 -21.24 20.25
N PRO A 189 -8.13 -21.82 20.40
CA PRO A 189 -8.61 -22.94 19.53
C PRO A 189 -8.96 -22.46 18.09
N HIS A 190 -9.02 -21.16 17.86
CA HIS A 190 -9.36 -20.55 16.56
C HIS A 190 -8.25 -19.60 16.07
N GLY A 191 -6.98 -19.89 16.40
CA GLY A 191 -5.82 -19.08 16.05
C GLY A 191 -5.37 -18.16 17.18
N ILE A 192 -4.06 -17.91 17.23
CA ILE A 192 -3.42 -17.14 18.31
C ILE A 192 -3.97 -15.72 18.38
N ALA A 193 -4.25 -15.27 19.62
CA ALA A 193 -4.78 -13.94 19.94
C ALA A 193 -6.16 -13.65 19.29
N ASN A 194 -6.95 -14.67 18.96
CA ASN A 194 -8.29 -14.53 18.36
C ASN A 194 -9.43 -14.59 19.40
N ASP A 195 -9.25 -13.99 20.56
CA ASP A 195 -10.29 -13.95 21.60
C ASP A 195 -11.51 -13.12 21.15
N SER A 196 -11.29 -12.10 20.31
CA SER A 196 -12.35 -11.24 19.78
C SER A 196 -13.14 -11.83 18.61
N GLY A 197 -12.65 -12.90 17.99
CA GLY A 197 -13.18 -13.38 16.71
C GLY A 197 -12.90 -12.47 15.50
N ALA A 198 -12.11 -11.39 15.68
CA ALA A 198 -11.82 -10.44 14.61
C ALA A 198 -10.68 -10.89 13.68
N LEU A 199 -9.93 -11.94 14.05
CA LEU A 199 -8.85 -12.45 13.20
C LEU A 199 -9.41 -13.03 11.90
N GLY A 200 -8.85 -12.62 10.78
CA GLY A 200 -9.31 -12.99 9.44
C GLY A 200 -10.39 -12.09 8.89
N HIS A 201 -11.08 -11.29 9.69
CA HIS A 201 -12.19 -10.42 9.30
C HIS A 201 -11.76 -8.99 8.96
N TYR A 202 -12.70 -8.21 8.39
CA TYR A 202 -12.52 -6.80 8.04
C TYR A 202 -11.45 -6.58 6.97
N LEU A 203 -11.36 -7.51 6.01
CA LEU A 203 -10.44 -7.38 4.88
C LEU A 203 -10.81 -6.18 4.01
N MET A 204 -9.81 -5.42 3.64
CA MET A 204 -9.90 -4.24 2.78
C MET A 204 -8.79 -4.32 1.73
N ASP A 205 -9.02 -3.65 0.61
CA ASP A 205 -8.02 -3.34 -0.40
C ASP A 205 -8.43 -2.04 -1.09
N HIS A 206 -7.60 -1.48 -1.94
CA HIS A 206 -8.02 -0.37 -2.79
C HIS A 206 -8.85 -0.87 -3.97
N HIS A 207 -9.74 -0.02 -4.45
CA HIS A 207 -10.31 -0.23 -5.78
C HIS A 207 -9.20 -0.21 -6.82
N TYR A 208 -9.26 -1.15 -7.74
CA TYR A 208 -8.24 -1.36 -8.74
C TYR A 208 -8.84 -1.43 -10.15
N HIS A 209 -8.08 -1.03 -11.17
CA HIS A 209 -8.51 -1.00 -12.56
C HIS A 209 -9.84 -0.26 -12.80
N VAL A 210 -9.91 0.97 -12.32
CA VAL A 210 -10.99 1.91 -12.62
C VAL A 210 -10.40 3.29 -12.93
N GLY A 211 -10.95 3.98 -13.96
CA GLY A 211 -10.45 5.30 -14.36
C GLY A 211 -10.60 5.58 -15.85
N ALA A 212 -9.64 6.29 -16.45
CA ALA A 212 -9.62 6.56 -17.87
C ALA A 212 -8.20 6.63 -18.44
N ARG A 213 -8.09 6.42 -19.74
CA ARG A 213 -6.89 6.66 -20.55
C ARG A 213 -7.23 7.59 -21.68
N ALA A 214 -6.30 8.45 -22.07
CA ALA A 214 -6.49 9.39 -23.16
C ALA A 214 -5.21 9.64 -23.95
N ASP A 215 -5.36 10.07 -25.17
CA ASP A 215 -4.26 10.53 -26.03
C ASP A 215 -4.28 12.06 -26.10
N PHE A 216 -3.11 12.65 -26.38
CA PHE A 216 -2.93 14.09 -26.55
C PHE A 216 -2.29 14.34 -27.91
N GLU A 217 -2.80 15.32 -28.64
CA GLU A 217 -2.24 15.80 -29.90
C GLU A 217 -1.36 17.01 -29.68
N GLY A 218 -0.41 17.20 -30.56
CA GLY A 218 0.63 18.18 -30.39
C GLY A 218 1.75 17.70 -29.46
N TYR A 219 2.70 18.56 -29.22
CA TYR A 219 3.87 18.28 -28.36
C TYR A 219 4.77 17.12 -28.84
N GLU A 220 4.71 16.73 -30.11
CA GLU A 220 5.55 15.67 -30.69
C GLU A 220 7.03 16.09 -30.74
N ASP A 221 7.32 17.38 -30.70
CA ASP A 221 8.65 18.01 -30.61
C ASP A 221 9.17 18.07 -29.16
N ARG A 222 8.32 17.74 -28.17
CA ARG A 222 8.69 17.78 -26.76
C ARG A 222 9.23 16.44 -26.30
N TYR A 223 10.32 16.51 -25.58
CA TYR A 223 10.96 15.38 -24.91
C TYR A 223 10.86 15.51 -23.40
N TYR A 224 10.88 14.38 -22.71
CA TYR A 224 11.20 14.29 -21.29
C TYR A 224 12.44 13.41 -21.12
N GLN A 225 13.23 13.72 -20.13
CA GLN A 225 14.49 13.04 -19.88
C GLN A 225 14.24 11.77 -19.08
N GLY A 226 14.41 10.61 -19.70
CA GLY A 226 14.26 9.32 -19.07
C GLY A 226 12.83 9.03 -18.64
N ARG A 227 12.66 8.02 -17.79
CA ARG A 227 11.37 7.61 -17.22
C ARG A 227 11.40 7.78 -15.70
N ARG A 228 10.50 8.57 -15.17
CA ARG A 228 10.30 8.69 -13.72
C ARG A 228 9.73 7.42 -13.12
N PRO A 229 10.09 7.09 -11.86
CA PRO A 229 9.51 5.97 -11.14
C PRO A 229 8.06 6.20 -10.71
N ASN A 230 7.65 7.47 -10.55
CA ASN A 230 6.30 7.89 -10.19
C ASN A 230 5.66 8.74 -11.30
N GLY A 231 4.38 9.00 -11.16
CA GLY A 231 3.63 9.93 -11.99
C GLY A 231 3.19 11.16 -11.21
N ILE A 232 1.98 11.60 -11.53
CA ILE A 232 1.25 12.60 -10.76
C ILE A 232 0.31 11.92 -9.76
N TYR A 233 -0.12 12.69 -8.77
CA TYR A 233 -1.12 12.31 -7.81
C TYR A 233 -2.21 13.40 -7.71
N ILE A 234 -3.46 12.99 -7.64
CA ILE A 234 -4.60 13.86 -7.35
C ILE A 234 -5.18 13.38 -6.03
N PRO A 235 -4.94 14.13 -4.93
CA PRO A 235 -5.45 13.76 -3.62
C PRO A 235 -6.98 13.72 -3.60
N ARG A 236 -7.51 13.00 -2.63
CA ARG A 236 -8.94 12.94 -2.34
C ARG A 236 -9.55 14.34 -2.27
N PHE A 237 -10.65 14.55 -2.98
CA PHE A 237 -11.43 15.80 -2.99
C PHE A 237 -12.91 15.57 -2.69
N ARG A 238 -13.40 14.33 -2.71
CA ARG A 238 -14.74 13.93 -2.26
C ARG A 238 -14.74 13.69 -0.75
N ASN A 239 -15.85 14.04 -0.09
CA ASN A 239 -16.10 13.76 1.33
C ASN A 239 -15.01 14.26 2.30
N ILE A 240 -14.36 15.39 1.98
CA ILE A 240 -13.38 16.05 2.86
C ILE A 240 -14.00 17.19 3.68
N SER A 241 -15.18 17.64 3.28
CA SER A 241 -15.96 18.69 3.96
C SER A 241 -17.46 18.54 3.64
N PRO A 242 -18.35 19.21 4.34
CA PRO A 242 -19.77 19.22 4.00
C PRO A 242 -20.06 19.65 2.54
N ALA A 243 -19.25 20.57 1.99
CA ALA A 243 -19.39 21.07 0.62
C ALA A 243 -18.99 20.05 -0.45
N THR A 244 -18.13 19.10 -0.11
CA THR A 244 -17.62 18.06 -1.03
C THR A 244 -18.29 16.70 -0.80
N ARG A 245 -19.34 16.66 0.04
CA ARG A 245 -20.06 15.44 0.39
C ARG A 245 -20.74 14.84 -0.85
N HIS A 246 -20.44 13.56 -1.12
CA HIS A 246 -21.13 12.80 -2.16
C HIS A 246 -22.39 12.13 -1.61
N PRO A 247 -23.52 12.13 -2.37
CA PRO A 247 -24.79 11.59 -1.86
C PRO A 247 -24.85 10.06 -1.82
N GLU A 248 -24.05 9.36 -2.66
CA GLU A 248 -24.17 7.92 -2.87
C GLU A 248 -23.10 7.09 -2.19
N PHE A 249 -22.02 7.70 -1.70
CA PHE A 249 -20.94 6.97 -1.01
C PHE A 249 -20.28 7.80 0.08
N VAL A 250 -19.69 7.10 1.06
CA VAL A 250 -18.79 7.63 2.09
C VAL A 250 -17.35 7.33 1.74
N ARG A 251 -16.39 7.88 2.48
CA ARG A 251 -14.95 7.81 2.20
C ARG A 251 -14.57 8.56 0.94
N GLY A 252 -13.55 8.11 0.24
CA GLY A 252 -13.10 8.79 -0.94
C GLY A 252 -12.04 8.04 -1.72
N TYR A 253 -11.50 8.72 -2.71
CA TYR A 253 -10.48 8.19 -3.59
C TYR A 253 -9.51 9.29 -4.04
N GLY A 254 -8.31 8.88 -4.42
CA GLY A 254 -7.34 9.69 -5.14
C GLY A 254 -7.05 9.09 -6.51
N PHE A 255 -6.38 9.85 -7.37
CA PHE A 255 -5.90 9.34 -8.65
C PHE A 255 -4.39 9.26 -8.68
N GLN A 256 -3.90 8.17 -9.22
CA GLN A 256 -2.50 8.03 -9.65
C GLN A 256 -2.47 7.98 -11.16
N GLY A 257 -1.47 8.62 -11.75
CA GLY A 257 -1.38 8.65 -13.19
C GLY A 257 -0.05 9.19 -13.68
N GLY A 258 0.07 9.23 -14.99
CA GLY A 258 1.26 9.80 -15.62
C GLY A 258 1.15 9.77 -17.13
N ALA A 259 1.86 10.69 -17.75
CA ALA A 259 1.91 10.78 -19.19
C ALA A 259 3.25 10.29 -19.76
N SER A 260 3.17 9.63 -20.88
CA SER A 260 4.34 9.15 -21.62
C SER A 260 4.08 9.16 -23.12
N ARG A 261 5.12 9.12 -23.90
CA ARG A 261 4.99 8.88 -25.35
C ARG A 261 5.00 7.39 -25.62
N ARG A 262 4.10 6.93 -26.49
CA ARG A 262 4.05 5.52 -26.88
C ARG A 262 5.39 5.10 -27.47
N SER A 263 6.03 4.11 -26.87
CA SER A 263 7.31 3.55 -27.30
C SER A 263 7.15 2.68 -28.56
N TRP A 264 8.27 2.15 -29.06
CA TRP A 264 8.27 1.19 -30.18
C TRP A 264 7.48 -0.09 -29.90
N GLY A 265 7.26 -0.46 -28.62
CA GLY A 265 6.42 -1.59 -28.19
C GLY A 265 4.97 -1.52 -28.67
N ARG A 266 4.48 -0.32 -29.06
CA ARG A 266 3.15 -0.18 -29.71
C ARG A 266 3.01 -1.02 -30.99
N GLY A 267 4.14 -1.43 -31.58
CA GLY A 267 4.14 -2.33 -32.73
C GLY A 267 3.45 -3.68 -32.50
N ASN A 268 3.33 -4.13 -31.23
CA ASN A 268 2.61 -5.36 -30.89
C ASN A 268 1.11 -5.28 -31.16
N SER A 269 0.55 -4.05 -31.17
CA SER A 269 -0.88 -3.78 -31.42
C SER A 269 -1.18 -3.15 -32.78
N LEU A 270 -0.15 -2.93 -33.60
CA LEU A 270 -0.30 -2.33 -34.94
C LEU A 270 -0.14 -3.38 -36.03
N SER A 271 -0.96 -3.31 -37.05
CA SER A 271 -0.80 -4.10 -38.26
C SER A 271 0.40 -3.63 -39.08
N GLY A 272 1.16 -4.57 -39.64
CA GLY A 272 2.29 -4.28 -40.50
C GLY A 272 3.48 -5.22 -40.30
N PHE A 273 4.40 -5.19 -41.23
CA PHE A 273 5.64 -5.98 -41.18
C PHE A 273 6.73 -5.37 -42.05
N GLY A 274 7.95 -5.87 -41.91
CA GLY A 274 9.07 -5.49 -42.76
C GLY A 274 9.73 -4.16 -42.38
N ALA A 275 10.54 -3.64 -43.30
CA ALA A 275 11.39 -2.47 -43.05
C ALA A 275 10.60 -1.17 -42.84
N SER A 276 9.55 -0.94 -43.62
CA SER A 276 8.70 0.27 -43.49
C SER A 276 7.97 0.31 -42.16
N PHE A 277 7.44 -0.84 -41.70
CA PHE A 277 6.84 -0.97 -40.39
C PHE A 277 7.84 -0.68 -39.27
N LYS A 278 9.01 -1.32 -39.28
CA LYS A 278 10.09 -1.05 -38.32
C LYS A 278 10.52 0.42 -38.34
N HIS A 279 10.58 1.02 -39.51
CA HIS A 279 10.93 2.44 -39.65
C HIS A 279 9.89 3.36 -39.01
N SER A 280 8.59 3.07 -39.16
CA SER A 280 7.50 3.82 -38.54
C SER A 280 7.58 3.82 -37.01
N LEU A 281 8.09 2.75 -36.41
CA LEU A 281 8.24 2.59 -34.97
C LEU A 281 9.44 3.34 -34.36
N ARG A 282 10.39 3.82 -35.20
CA ARG A 282 11.55 4.60 -34.71
C ARG A 282 11.16 5.96 -34.13
N LYS A 283 10.12 6.59 -34.66
CA LYS A 283 9.60 7.84 -34.10
C LYS A 283 8.72 7.50 -32.88
N PRO A 284 8.84 8.22 -31.77
CA PRO A 284 7.91 8.08 -30.67
C PRO A 284 6.46 8.29 -31.14
N GLY A 285 5.53 7.53 -30.55
CA GLY A 285 4.11 7.71 -30.81
C GLY A 285 3.54 8.99 -30.18
N ARG A 286 2.21 9.13 -30.21
CA ARG A 286 1.50 10.22 -29.52
C ARG A 286 1.76 10.16 -28.00
N TRP A 287 1.56 11.28 -27.35
CA TRP A 287 1.44 11.32 -25.92
C TRP A 287 0.17 10.60 -25.48
N THR A 288 0.29 9.80 -24.44
CA THR A 288 -0.83 9.12 -23.79
C THR A 288 -0.71 9.30 -22.30
N MET A 289 -1.84 9.38 -21.62
CA MET A 289 -1.90 9.50 -20.17
C MET A 289 -2.97 8.56 -19.61
N SER A 290 -2.74 8.04 -18.42
CA SER A 290 -3.75 7.33 -17.64
C SER A 290 -3.97 8.01 -16.30
N LEU A 291 -5.20 7.98 -15.82
CA LEU A 291 -5.62 8.29 -14.45
C LEU A 291 -6.34 7.06 -13.92
N GLY A 292 -5.74 6.39 -12.96
CA GLY A 292 -6.33 5.27 -12.23
C GLY A 292 -6.81 5.74 -10.86
N GLY A 293 -8.06 5.44 -10.53
CA GLY A 293 -8.64 5.73 -9.23
C GLY A 293 -8.23 4.69 -8.20
N PHE A 294 -7.85 5.17 -7.01
CA PHE A 294 -7.56 4.35 -5.83
C PHE A 294 -8.52 4.80 -4.73
N GLY A 295 -9.52 4.00 -4.46
CA GLY A 295 -10.57 4.30 -3.49
C GLY A 295 -10.52 3.37 -2.30
N GLU A 296 -11.03 3.87 -1.20
CA GLU A 296 -11.13 3.15 0.06
C GLU A 296 -12.27 2.13 0.01
N THR A 297 -12.02 0.91 0.46
CA THR A 297 -13.08 -0.04 0.81
C THR A 297 -13.39 0.05 2.29
N LEU A 298 -14.64 -0.25 2.67
CA LEU A 298 -15.07 -0.20 4.06
C LEU A 298 -14.65 -1.47 4.81
N PRO A 299 -14.29 -1.37 6.12
CA PRO A 299 -13.93 -2.51 6.95
C PRO A 299 -15.18 -3.30 7.35
N ARG A 300 -15.69 -4.14 6.45
CA ARG A 300 -16.88 -4.95 6.66
C ARG A 300 -16.50 -6.29 7.26
N GLU A 301 -17.33 -6.78 8.20
CA GLU A 301 -17.12 -8.06 8.88
C GLU A 301 -17.26 -9.25 7.92
N ASP A 302 -18.16 -9.14 6.94
CA ASP A 302 -18.41 -10.15 5.92
C ASP A 302 -17.36 -10.21 4.80
N ASN A 303 -16.37 -9.31 4.83
CA ASN A 303 -15.14 -9.43 4.04
C ASN A 303 -14.05 -10.08 4.92
N TYR A 304 -13.83 -11.39 4.73
CA TYR A 304 -12.93 -12.16 5.60
C TYR A 304 -12.19 -13.27 4.85
N CYS A 305 -11.21 -13.86 5.53
CA CYS A 305 -10.55 -15.10 5.12
C CYS A 305 -10.56 -16.12 6.27
N GLU A 306 -10.57 -17.38 5.88
CA GLU A 306 -10.51 -18.53 6.78
C GLU A 306 -9.57 -19.60 6.23
N LEU A 307 -9.16 -20.54 7.06
CA LEU A 307 -8.40 -21.70 6.58
C LEU A 307 -9.29 -22.60 5.72
N ASP A 308 -8.74 -23.12 4.64
CA ASP A 308 -9.39 -24.05 3.73
C ASP A 308 -8.64 -25.38 3.69
N ASP A 309 -9.12 -26.37 4.45
CA ASP A 309 -8.54 -27.70 4.48
C ASP A 309 -8.70 -28.49 3.18
N SER A 310 -9.58 -28.05 2.29
CA SER A 310 -9.75 -28.67 0.97
C SER A 310 -8.64 -28.32 -0.01
N VAL A 311 -7.84 -27.28 0.29
CA VAL A 311 -6.71 -26.81 -0.53
C VAL A 311 -5.48 -26.73 0.35
N THR A 312 -4.46 -27.51 0.03
CA THR A 312 -3.18 -27.48 0.76
C THR A 312 -2.06 -27.00 -0.16
N ASP A 313 -1.08 -26.35 0.45
CA ASP A 313 0.16 -25.98 -0.25
C ASP A 313 1.11 -27.19 -0.44
N ALA A 314 2.28 -26.94 -1.02
CA ALA A 314 3.28 -27.98 -1.26
C ALA A 314 3.82 -28.66 0.01
N TYR A 315 3.56 -28.11 1.19
CA TYR A 315 4.00 -28.61 2.49
C TYR A 315 2.85 -29.22 3.31
N GLY A 316 1.66 -29.36 2.68
CA GLY A 316 0.48 -29.94 3.33
C GLY A 316 -0.25 -28.99 4.29
N LEU A 317 0.07 -27.70 4.28
CA LEU A 317 -0.59 -26.72 5.14
C LEU A 317 -1.87 -26.21 4.47
N PRO A 318 -2.98 -25.99 5.21
CA PRO A 318 -4.22 -25.40 4.69
C PRO A 318 -3.99 -24.08 3.98
N GLY A 319 -4.70 -23.88 2.86
CA GLY A 319 -4.78 -22.60 2.17
C GLY A 319 -5.66 -21.59 2.88
N LEU A 320 -5.84 -20.42 2.25
CA LEU A 320 -6.85 -19.45 2.66
C LEU A 320 -7.99 -19.43 1.65
N ARG A 321 -9.22 -19.42 2.15
CA ARG A 321 -10.42 -19.09 1.39
C ARG A 321 -10.83 -17.67 1.71
N PHE A 322 -11.15 -16.89 0.67
CA PHE A 322 -11.53 -15.50 0.80
C PHE A 322 -13.01 -15.31 0.49
N HIS A 323 -13.68 -14.58 1.35
CA HIS A 323 -15.05 -14.12 1.19
C HIS A 323 -15.04 -12.60 1.12
N VAL A 324 -14.90 -12.07 -0.09
CA VAL A 324 -14.75 -10.62 -0.31
C VAL A 324 -15.69 -10.20 -1.43
N THR A 325 -16.50 -9.20 -1.16
CA THR A 325 -17.49 -8.66 -2.11
C THR A 325 -17.41 -7.14 -2.15
N ARG A 326 -17.91 -6.56 -3.25
CA ARG A 326 -18.16 -5.12 -3.36
C ARG A 326 -19.60 -4.82 -2.94
N ASP A 327 -19.78 -3.75 -2.19
CA ASP A 327 -21.12 -3.26 -1.81
C ASP A 327 -21.57 -2.09 -2.68
N ALA A 328 -22.71 -1.49 -2.33
CA ALA A 328 -23.25 -0.34 -3.05
C ALA A 328 -22.35 0.90 -2.97
N ASN A 329 -21.65 1.09 -1.84
CA ASN A 329 -20.67 2.15 -1.62
C ASN A 329 -19.51 2.04 -2.61
N ASP A 330 -18.94 0.83 -2.72
CA ASP A 330 -17.86 0.52 -3.65
C ASP A 330 -18.25 0.80 -5.10
N LEU A 331 -19.42 0.31 -5.52
CA LEU A 331 -19.91 0.46 -6.89
C LEU A 331 -20.23 1.92 -7.24
N ALA A 332 -20.77 2.70 -6.29
CA ALA A 332 -21.03 4.12 -6.49
C ALA A 332 -19.73 4.91 -6.63
N MET A 333 -18.73 4.62 -5.76
CA MET A 333 -17.42 5.26 -5.81
C MET A 333 -16.68 4.95 -7.13
N ARG A 334 -16.74 3.71 -7.63
CA ARG A 334 -16.12 3.32 -8.92
C ARG A 334 -16.73 4.09 -10.09
N ARG A 335 -18.06 4.25 -10.11
CA ARG A 335 -18.74 5.07 -11.15
C ARG A 335 -18.27 6.52 -11.12
N ASP A 336 -18.17 7.14 -9.93
CA ASP A 336 -17.69 8.52 -9.79
C ASP A 336 -16.22 8.66 -10.19
N MET A 337 -15.35 7.70 -9.84
CA MET A 337 -13.94 7.66 -10.29
C MET A 337 -13.84 7.68 -11.81
N MET A 338 -14.58 6.82 -12.50
CA MET A 338 -14.54 6.72 -13.95
C MET A 338 -15.02 8.02 -14.60
N ALA A 339 -16.17 8.54 -14.18
CA ALA A 339 -16.75 9.79 -14.69
C ALA A 339 -15.79 10.97 -14.45
N THR A 340 -15.24 11.09 -13.26
CA THR A 340 -14.32 12.15 -12.88
C THR A 340 -13.00 12.11 -13.67
N ALA A 341 -12.47 10.91 -13.96
CA ALA A 341 -11.28 10.79 -14.80
C ALA A 341 -11.54 11.28 -16.23
N VAL A 342 -12.74 10.99 -16.78
CA VAL A 342 -13.16 11.49 -18.09
C VAL A 342 -13.26 13.01 -18.08
N GLU A 343 -13.96 13.61 -17.11
CA GLU A 343 -14.11 15.07 -16.97
C GLU A 343 -12.75 15.80 -16.94
N MET A 344 -11.78 15.25 -16.20
CA MET A 344 -10.44 15.85 -16.10
C MET A 344 -9.69 15.77 -17.43
N PHE A 345 -9.82 14.70 -18.19
CA PHE A 345 -9.23 14.59 -19.52
C PHE A 345 -9.91 15.50 -20.53
N GLU A 346 -11.23 15.66 -20.49
CA GLU A 346 -11.97 16.62 -21.31
C GLU A 346 -11.52 18.04 -21.04
N ALA A 347 -11.43 18.44 -19.77
CA ALA A 347 -10.92 19.76 -19.36
C ALA A 347 -9.49 20.01 -19.84
N ALA A 348 -8.64 18.98 -19.85
CA ALA A 348 -7.27 19.04 -20.34
C ALA A 348 -7.18 19.12 -21.89
N GLY A 349 -8.30 18.92 -22.61
CA GLY A 349 -8.33 18.88 -24.07
C GLY A 349 -7.67 17.62 -24.64
N ALA A 350 -7.84 16.50 -23.95
CA ALA A 350 -7.42 15.19 -24.43
C ALA A 350 -8.30 14.69 -25.56
N VAL A 351 -7.78 13.79 -26.37
CA VAL A 351 -8.51 13.11 -27.44
C VAL A 351 -8.55 11.60 -27.18
N GLU A 352 -9.47 10.90 -27.85
CA GLU A 352 -9.60 9.45 -27.71
C GLU A 352 -9.69 9.01 -26.23
N ILE A 353 -10.54 9.65 -25.43
CA ILE A 353 -10.74 9.32 -24.02
C ILE A 353 -11.43 7.95 -23.94
N ARG A 354 -10.83 7.04 -23.20
CA ARG A 354 -11.27 5.66 -23.04
C ARG A 354 -11.43 5.36 -21.56
N PRO A 355 -12.65 5.46 -21.00
CA PRO A 355 -12.90 5.02 -19.64
C PRO A 355 -12.74 3.49 -19.52
N TYR A 356 -12.42 3.02 -18.33
CA TYR A 356 -12.36 1.60 -18.00
C TYR A 356 -12.80 1.36 -16.56
N ASP A 357 -13.46 0.24 -16.34
CA ASP A 357 -13.87 -0.26 -15.05
C ASP A 357 -13.93 -1.80 -15.09
N ASP A 358 -12.91 -2.44 -14.56
CA ASP A 358 -12.82 -3.90 -14.52
C ASP A 358 -13.58 -4.43 -13.28
N VAL A 359 -14.86 -4.05 -13.14
CA VAL A 359 -15.73 -4.36 -12.00
C VAL A 359 -16.00 -5.86 -11.84
N GLU A 360 -15.88 -6.63 -12.93
CA GLU A 360 -16.06 -8.08 -12.93
C GLU A 360 -14.85 -8.83 -12.34
N ASP A 361 -13.68 -8.19 -12.25
CA ASP A 361 -12.54 -8.78 -11.60
C ASP A 361 -12.81 -8.95 -10.10
N ALA A 362 -12.24 -10.01 -9.53
CA ALA A 362 -12.35 -10.25 -8.08
C ALA A 362 -11.82 -9.07 -7.27
N PRO A 363 -12.41 -8.72 -6.11
CA PRO A 363 -11.78 -7.81 -5.15
C PRO A 363 -10.44 -8.36 -4.65
N GLY A 364 -9.56 -7.50 -4.14
CA GLY A 364 -8.27 -7.92 -3.58
C GLY A 364 -7.12 -7.96 -4.59
N LEU A 365 -7.26 -7.31 -5.76
CA LEU A 365 -6.22 -7.21 -6.78
C LEU A 365 -5.45 -5.87 -6.74
N GLY A 366 -5.73 -5.01 -5.76
CA GLY A 366 -5.08 -3.70 -5.61
C GLY A 366 -3.67 -3.76 -5.01
N ASN A 367 -3.23 -4.92 -4.54
CA ASN A 367 -1.95 -5.15 -3.87
C ASN A 367 -1.74 -4.30 -2.61
N HIS A 368 -2.82 -3.86 -1.99
CA HIS A 368 -2.83 -3.04 -0.80
C HIS A 368 -3.74 -3.63 0.28
N GLU A 369 -3.64 -4.95 0.45
CA GLU A 369 -4.49 -5.70 1.38
C GLU A 369 -4.27 -5.22 2.81
N MET A 370 -5.37 -4.94 3.49
CA MET A 370 -5.42 -4.38 4.84
C MET A 370 -6.47 -5.11 5.66
N GLY A 371 -6.37 -4.99 7.00
CA GLY A 371 -7.27 -5.68 7.91
C GLY A 371 -6.82 -7.10 8.23
N ALA A 372 -7.72 -7.94 8.69
CA ALA A 372 -7.53 -9.31 9.19
C ALA A 372 -6.99 -9.42 10.62
N ALA A 373 -6.22 -8.47 11.15
CA ALA A 373 -5.80 -8.44 12.56
C ALA A 373 -5.82 -6.99 13.08
N ARG A 374 -6.94 -6.30 12.88
CA ARG A 374 -7.06 -4.87 13.09
C ARG A 374 -6.69 -4.41 14.50
N MET A 375 -6.16 -3.18 14.57
CA MET A 375 -5.97 -2.44 15.83
C MET A 375 -7.31 -1.94 16.38
N GLY A 376 -7.40 -1.79 17.70
CA GLY A 376 -8.53 -1.16 18.37
C GLY A 376 -8.23 -0.95 19.86
N ARG A 377 -9.14 -0.25 20.56
CA ARG A 377 -9.01 -0.02 22.02
C ARG A 377 -9.54 -1.16 22.84
N ASP A 378 -10.52 -1.85 22.31
CA ASP A 378 -11.27 -2.89 23.01
C ASP A 378 -10.81 -4.28 22.54
N PRO A 379 -10.29 -5.12 23.46
CA PRO A 379 -9.89 -6.50 23.16
C PRO A 379 -11.04 -7.40 22.71
N GLU A 380 -12.31 -7.04 22.97
CA GLU A 380 -13.47 -7.80 22.51
C GLU A 380 -13.79 -7.55 21.02
N THR A 381 -13.25 -6.51 20.42
CA THR A 381 -13.54 -6.11 19.03
C THR A 381 -12.32 -5.96 18.14
N SER A 382 -11.13 -6.23 18.66
CA SER A 382 -9.86 -6.06 17.93
C SER A 382 -8.80 -7.07 18.37
N VAL A 383 -7.86 -7.35 17.50
CA VAL A 383 -6.74 -8.25 17.77
C VAL A 383 -5.57 -7.52 18.42
N LEU A 384 -5.34 -6.27 18.02
CA LEU A 384 -4.17 -5.48 18.42
C LEU A 384 -4.58 -4.21 19.17
N ASN A 385 -3.73 -3.82 20.12
CA ASN A 385 -3.86 -2.57 20.86
C ASN A 385 -3.22 -1.38 20.09
N ALA A 386 -3.18 -0.21 20.73
CA ALA A 386 -2.62 1.02 20.18
C ALA A 386 -1.11 0.95 19.82
N HIS A 387 -0.41 -0.08 20.25
CA HIS A 387 1.04 -0.27 20.01
C HIS A 387 1.34 -1.41 19.03
N ASN A 388 0.33 -1.87 18.26
CA ASN A 388 0.46 -3.03 17.36
C ASN A 388 0.77 -4.36 18.08
N GLN A 389 0.62 -4.39 19.37
CA GLN A 389 0.79 -5.54 20.25
C GLN A 389 -0.52 -6.31 20.34
N CYS A 390 -0.49 -7.63 20.24
CA CYS A 390 -1.68 -8.44 20.48
C CYS A 390 -2.21 -8.21 21.90
N HIS A 391 -3.52 -8.04 22.04
CA HIS A 391 -4.15 -7.86 23.36
C HIS A 391 -3.90 -9.06 24.28
N ALA A 392 -4.03 -10.27 23.74
CA ALA A 392 -3.94 -11.51 24.49
C ALA A 392 -2.52 -12.11 24.59
N VAL A 393 -1.56 -11.62 23.78
CA VAL A 393 -0.19 -12.17 23.75
C VAL A 393 0.82 -11.00 23.74
N PRO A 394 1.32 -10.59 24.91
CA PRO A 394 1.99 -9.30 25.10
C PRO A 394 3.34 -9.16 24.38
N ASN A 395 3.94 -10.21 23.90
CA ASN A 395 5.20 -10.19 23.15
C ASN A 395 5.05 -10.52 21.66
N LEU A 396 3.82 -10.53 21.14
CA LEU A 396 3.48 -10.70 19.73
C LEU A 396 2.98 -9.39 19.15
N PHE A 397 3.58 -8.97 18.03
CA PHE A 397 3.26 -7.73 17.33
C PHE A 397 2.94 -8.00 15.85
N VAL A 398 2.03 -7.21 15.29
CA VAL A 398 1.69 -7.23 13.86
C VAL A 398 1.80 -5.81 13.31
N THR A 399 2.63 -5.57 12.30
CA THR A 399 2.90 -4.23 11.78
C THR A 399 2.79 -4.10 10.25
N ASP A 400 2.34 -5.13 9.57
CA ASP A 400 1.99 -5.08 8.15
C ASP A 400 0.53 -4.64 7.93
N GLY A 401 0.01 -4.83 6.72
CA GLY A 401 -1.37 -4.46 6.39
C GLY A 401 -2.43 -5.08 7.27
N ALA A 402 -2.16 -6.23 7.92
CA ALA A 402 -3.12 -6.87 8.79
C ALA A 402 -3.56 -5.99 9.98
N CYS A 403 -2.69 -5.10 10.46
CA CYS A 403 -2.98 -4.23 11.61
C CYS A 403 -3.95 -3.07 11.30
N MET A 404 -4.20 -2.78 10.03
CA MET A 404 -4.97 -1.61 9.61
C MET A 404 -6.44 -1.71 10.01
N THR A 405 -6.96 -0.62 10.57
CA THR A 405 -8.34 -0.52 11.08
C THR A 405 -9.28 0.10 10.03
N SER A 406 -8.73 0.89 9.13
CA SER A 406 -9.36 1.39 7.91
C SER A 406 -8.31 1.52 6.81
N SER A 407 -8.74 1.49 5.56
CA SER A 407 -7.90 1.91 4.45
C SER A 407 -7.91 3.43 4.30
N ALA A 408 -6.95 3.97 3.59
CA ALA A 408 -6.97 5.32 3.04
C ALA A 408 -6.96 5.21 1.51
N CYS A 409 -6.86 6.31 0.78
CA CYS A 409 -6.70 6.25 -0.68
C CYS A 409 -5.23 6.32 -1.15
N GLN A 410 -4.28 6.42 -0.23
CA GLN A 410 -2.84 6.43 -0.51
C GLN A 410 -2.25 5.03 -0.41
N ASN A 411 -1.19 4.78 -1.17
CA ASN A 411 -0.40 3.55 -1.05
C ASN A 411 0.13 3.39 0.39
N PRO A 412 -0.08 2.25 1.06
CA PRO A 412 0.05 2.14 2.50
C PRO A 412 1.48 1.89 3.02
N SER A 413 2.47 1.61 2.16
CA SER A 413 3.81 1.16 2.59
C SER A 413 4.50 2.13 3.55
N LEU A 414 4.37 3.44 3.35
CA LEU A 414 4.95 4.44 4.27
C LEU A 414 4.31 4.37 5.65
N THR A 415 3.00 4.15 5.70
CA THR A 415 2.25 3.95 6.95
C THR A 415 2.71 2.70 7.68
N TYR A 416 2.88 1.58 6.97
CA TYR A 416 3.41 0.35 7.58
C TYR A 416 4.80 0.54 8.18
N MET A 417 5.68 1.27 7.49
CA MET A 417 7.02 1.58 8.01
C MET A 417 6.96 2.48 9.24
N ALA A 418 6.11 3.51 9.24
CA ALA A 418 5.94 4.41 10.39
C ALA A 418 5.37 3.67 11.60
N ILE A 419 4.34 2.84 11.40
CA ILE A 419 3.75 1.99 12.44
C ILE A 419 4.80 0.99 12.97
N THR A 420 5.58 0.36 12.10
CA THR A 420 6.63 -0.58 12.49
C THR A 420 7.71 0.10 13.34
N ALA A 421 8.18 1.27 12.92
CA ALA A 421 9.18 2.03 13.69
C ALA A 421 8.67 2.38 15.10
N ARG A 422 7.41 2.83 15.19
CA ARG A 422 6.73 3.14 16.46
C ARG A 422 6.57 1.89 17.35
N ALA A 423 6.15 0.77 16.77
CA ALA A 423 5.97 -0.48 17.50
C ALA A 423 7.29 -1.06 18.00
N CYS A 424 8.37 -0.96 17.20
CA CYS A 424 9.72 -1.39 17.62
C CYS A 424 10.25 -0.55 18.79
N ASP A 425 10.09 0.78 18.75
CA ASP A 425 10.48 1.65 19.86
C ASP A 425 9.71 1.30 21.15
N TYR A 426 8.40 1.09 21.04
CA TYR A 426 7.57 0.63 22.16
C TYR A 426 8.04 -0.73 22.71
N ALA A 427 8.27 -1.70 21.84
CA ALA A 427 8.68 -3.05 22.24
C ALA A 427 10.03 -3.05 22.97
N VAL A 428 11.00 -2.27 22.47
CA VAL A 428 12.32 -2.13 23.13
C VAL A 428 12.17 -1.53 24.53
N ARG A 429 11.38 -0.47 24.67
CA ARG A 429 11.10 0.13 26.00
C ARG A 429 10.40 -0.86 26.92
N ALA A 430 9.42 -1.59 26.41
CA ALA A 430 8.65 -2.56 27.20
C ALA A 430 9.53 -3.70 27.74
N VAL A 431 10.51 -4.16 26.94
CA VAL A 431 11.50 -5.16 27.41
C VAL A 431 12.42 -4.57 28.48
N ASN A 432 12.94 -3.36 28.26
CA ASN A 432 13.82 -2.69 29.20
C ASN A 432 13.15 -2.40 30.55
N ASP A 433 11.86 -2.10 30.53
CA ASP A 433 11.03 -1.87 31.70
C ASP A 433 10.52 -3.18 32.36
N GLY A 434 10.81 -4.36 31.79
CA GLY A 434 10.35 -5.66 32.27
C GLY A 434 8.85 -5.89 32.13
N ARG A 435 8.18 -5.19 31.20
CA ARG A 435 6.73 -5.33 30.91
C ARG A 435 6.43 -6.47 29.91
N ILE A 436 7.47 -6.91 29.20
CA ILE A 436 7.42 -8.01 28.22
C ILE A 436 8.58 -8.98 28.50
#